data_a7d79437974c7992d7e5d87842d089db
#
_entry.id   a7d79437974c7992d7e5d87842d089db
#
_cell.length_a   1.000
_cell.length_b   1.000
_cell.length_c   1.000
_cell.angle_alpha   90.00
_cell.angle_beta   90.00
_cell.angle_gamma   90.00
#
_symmetry.space_group_name_H-M   'P 1'
#
loop_
_entity.id
_entity.type
_entity.pdbx_description
1 polymer ?
#
loop_
_entity_poly.entity_id
_entity_poly.type
_entity_poly.pdbx_seq_one_letter_code
_entity_poly.pdbx_strand_id
1 'polypeptide(L)'
;MTKVIHTDNAPAAIGPYVQAVDLGNMLLTSGQIPVNPKTGEVPADIVAQARQSLENVKAIVEQAGLQVANIVKTTVFVKDLNDFAALNAEYERFFKENNHPSFPARSCVEVARLPKDVGIEIEAIAVKA
;
A
#
# COMPACT_ATOMS: atom_id res chain seq x y z
N MET A 1 15.81 -12.16 -13.12
CA MET A 1 14.95 -13.24 -12.60
C MET A 1 13.99 -12.65 -11.58
N THR A 2 12.72 -13.03 -11.64
CA THR A 2 11.74 -12.54 -10.70
C THR A 2 11.73 -13.40 -9.44
N LYS A 3 11.35 -12.77 -8.34
CA LYS A 3 11.28 -13.42 -7.03
C LYS A 3 9.97 -13.02 -6.36
N VAL A 4 9.27 -14.01 -5.81
CA VAL A 4 8.03 -13.76 -5.06
C VAL A 4 8.38 -13.28 -3.66
N ILE A 5 7.70 -12.23 -3.21
CA ILE A 5 7.85 -11.70 -1.86
C ILE A 5 6.62 -12.10 -1.05
N HIS A 6 6.87 -12.60 0.16
CA HIS A 6 5.81 -12.96 1.11
C HIS A 6 6.21 -12.49 2.50
N THR A 7 5.26 -11.93 3.23
CA THR A 7 5.45 -11.57 4.65
C THR A 7 4.14 -11.77 5.41
N ASP A 8 4.26 -12.23 6.65
CA ASP A 8 3.12 -12.33 7.55
C ASP A 8 2.75 -10.99 8.19
N ASN A 9 3.56 -9.94 7.94
CA ASN A 9 3.31 -8.60 8.45
C ASN A 9 2.39 -7.79 7.51
N ALA A 10 1.90 -8.42 6.45
CA ALA A 10 0.85 -7.89 5.59
C ALA A 10 -0.19 -8.98 5.38
N PRO A 11 -1.42 -8.63 4.98
CA PRO A 11 -2.46 -9.64 4.77
C PRO A 11 -2.06 -10.68 3.74
N ALA A 12 -2.36 -11.94 4.01
CA ALA A 12 -2.13 -13.03 3.05
C ALA A 12 -2.93 -12.80 1.78
N ALA A 13 -2.40 -13.26 0.66
CA ALA A 13 -3.13 -13.20 -0.60
C ALA A 13 -4.40 -14.05 -0.51
N ILE A 14 -5.52 -13.47 -0.93
CA ILE A 14 -6.84 -14.11 -0.85
C ILE A 14 -7.30 -14.64 -2.20
N GLY A 15 -6.40 -14.78 -3.16
CA GLY A 15 -6.72 -15.29 -4.49
C GLY A 15 -5.45 -15.72 -5.21
N PRO A 16 -5.54 -15.94 -6.53
CA PRO A 16 -4.39 -16.44 -7.29
C PRO A 16 -3.42 -15.30 -7.64
N TYR A 17 -2.80 -14.71 -6.61
CA TYR A 17 -1.80 -13.67 -6.77
C TYR A 17 -0.82 -13.72 -5.60
N VAL A 18 0.28 -12.99 -5.71
CA VAL A 18 1.30 -12.87 -4.68
C VAL A 18 1.30 -11.45 -4.12
N GLN A 19 1.86 -11.26 -2.93
CA GLN A 19 1.91 -9.92 -2.32
C GLN A 19 2.79 -8.96 -3.12
N ALA A 20 3.89 -9.44 -3.67
CA ALA A 20 4.76 -8.62 -4.50
C ALA A 20 5.70 -9.47 -5.33
N VAL A 21 6.23 -8.87 -6.40
CA VAL A 21 7.23 -9.49 -7.27
C VAL A 21 8.45 -8.59 -7.30
N ASP A 22 9.62 -9.17 -7.01
CA ASP A 22 10.91 -8.48 -7.08
C ASP A 22 11.55 -8.83 -8.42
N LEU A 23 11.78 -7.81 -9.26
CA LEU A 23 12.36 -7.97 -10.59
C LEU A 23 13.89 -7.85 -10.59
N GLY A 24 14.50 -7.71 -9.40
CA GLY A 24 15.92 -7.50 -9.27
C GLY A 24 16.27 -6.05 -9.00
N ASN A 25 15.76 -5.14 -9.81
CA ASN A 25 15.98 -3.69 -9.64
C ASN A 25 14.71 -2.93 -9.24
N MET A 26 13.57 -3.60 -9.26
CA MET A 26 12.26 -2.98 -9.05
C MET A 26 11.34 -3.95 -8.34
N LEU A 27 10.51 -3.44 -7.46
CA LEU A 27 9.50 -4.20 -6.73
C LEU A 27 8.12 -3.71 -7.14
N LEU A 28 7.22 -4.65 -7.45
CA LEU A 28 5.81 -4.34 -7.74
C LEU A 28 4.96 -5.01 -6.67
N THR A 29 4.16 -4.24 -5.93
CA THR A 29 3.25 -4.83 -4.96
C THR A 29 1.87 -5.01 -5.55
N SER A 30 1.16 -6.01 -5.07
CA SER A 30 -0.29 -6.11 -5.27
C SER A 30 -0.98 -5.02 -4.45
N GLY A 31 -2.22 -4.73 -4.81
CA GLY A 31 -3.04 -3.76 -4.07
C GLY A 31 -3.27 -4.22 -2.64
N GLN A 32 -3.06 -3.32 -1.68
CA GLN A 32 -3.23 -3.60 -0.26
C GLN A 32 -4.49 -2.94 0.25
N ILE A 33 -5.47 -3.75 0.61
CA ILE A 33 -6.67 -3.30 1.33
C ILE A 33 -6.33 -3.19 2.82
N PRO A 34 -7.07 -2.37 3.58
CA PRO A 34 -6.67 -2.06 4.97
C PRO A 34 -7.05 -3.15 5.99
N VAL A 35 -6.69 -4.38 5.69
CA VAL A 35 -6.87 -5.48 6.63
C VAL A 35 -5.65 -5.53 7.55
N ASN A 36 -5.90 -5.56 8.87
CA ASN A 36 -4.83 -5.74 9.83
C ASN A 36 -4.38 -7.20 9.78
N PRO A 37 -3.10 -7.48 9.46
CA PRO A 37 -2.65 -8.86 9.26
C PRO A 37 -2.68 -9.70 10.54
N LYS A 38 -2.71 -9.06 11.71
CA LYS A 38 -2.72 -9.77 12.99
C LYS A 38 -4.11 -10.10 13.49
N THR A 39 -5.09 -9.25 13.21
CA THR A 39 -6.46 -9.39 13.72
C THR A 39 -7.46 -9.79 12.65
N GLY A 40 -7.16 -9.53 11.37
CA GLY A 40 -8.09 -9.74 10.26
C GLY A 40 -9.14 -8.64 10.15
N GLU A 41 -9.07 -7.61 10.98
CA GLU A 41 -10.07 -6.56 11.02
C GLU A 41 -9.73 -5.40 10.09
N VAL A 42 -10.76 -4.67 9.66
CA VAL A 42 -10.65 -3.46 8.85
C VAL A 42 -11.09 -2.28 9.70
N PRO A 43 -10.25 -1.22 9.82
CA PRO A 43 -10.67 -0.03 10.56
C PRO A 43 -11.92 0.61 9.98
N ALA A 44 -12.69 1.30 10.83
CA ALA A 44 -13.98 1.86 10.42
C ALA A 44 -13.86 3.15 9.62
N ASP A 45 -12.87 4.02 9.94
CA ASP A 45 -12.76 5.31 9.28
C ASP A 45 -11.67 5.33 8.20
N ILE A 46 -11.81 6.28 7.27
CA ILE A 46 -10.93 6.33 6.08
C ILE A 46 -9.48 6.67 6.43
N VAL A 47 -9.26 7.48 7.47
CA VAL A 47 -7.89 7.84 7.88
C VAL A 47 -7.15 6.61 8.40
N ALA A 48 -7.79 5.85 9.28
CA ALA A 48 -7.21 4.61 9.81
C ALA A 48 -7.06 3.54 8.71
N GLN A 49 -8.01 3.49 7.76
CA GLN A 49 -7.89 2.59 6.61
C GLN A 49 -6.70 2.97 5.74
N ALA A 50 -6.54 4.25 5.43
CA ALA A 50 -5.39 4.71 4.63
C ALA A 50 -4.08 4.34 5.31
N ARG A 51 -3.97 4.57 6.62
CA ARG A 51 -2.77 4.20 7.38
C ARG A 51 -2.51 2.69 7.30
N GLN A 52 -3.53 1.87 7.50
CA GLN A 52 -3.35 0.43 7.48
C GLN A 52 -2.90 -0.08 6.10
N SER A 53 -3.49 0.44 5.02
CA SER A 53 -3.06 0.07 3.67
C SER A 53 -1.60 0.44 3.44
N LEU A 54 -1.18 1.64 3.86
CA LEU A 54 0.20 2.09 3.73
C LEU A 54 1.15 1.25 4.59
N GLU A 55 0.76 0.88 5.81
CA GLU A 55 1.57 0.01 6.65
C GLU A 55 1.73 -1.38 6.02
N ASN A 56 0.69 -1.89 5.38
CA ASN A 56 0.77 -3.17 4.67
C ASN A 56 1.75 -3.10 3.50
N VAL A 57 1.71 -2.00 2.73
CA VAL A 57 2.67 -1.76 1.64
C VAL A 57 4.09 -1.69 2.21
N LYS A 58 4.27 -0.96 3.32
CA LYS A 58 5.58 -0.83 3.98
C LYS A 58 6.14 -2.19 4.38
N ALA A 59 5.32 -3.04 4.98
CA ALA A 59 5.75 -4.37 5.42
C ALA A 59 6.27 -5.19 4.24
N ILE A 60 5.59 -5.12 3.10
CA ILE A 60 5.99 -5.85 1.89
C ILE A 60 7.30 -5.29 1.33
N VAL A 61 7.41 -3.96 1.25
CA VAL A 61 8.60 -3.29 0.75
C VAL A 61 9.82 -3.64 1.62
N GLU A 62 9.65 -3.65 2.94
CA GLU A 62 10.73 -3.99 3.86
C GLU A 62 11.11 -5.47 3.78
N GLN A 63 10.15 -6.35 3.54
CA GLN A 63 10.44 -7.77 3.35
C GLN A 63 11.34 -7.99 2.12
N ALA A 64 11.21 -7.15 1.12
CA ALA A 64 12.04 -7.22 -0.08
C ALA A 64 13.43 -6.57 0.11
N GLY A 65 13.71 -6.04 1.31
CA GLY A 65 14.99 -5.40 1.60
C GLY A 65 15.05 -3.94 1.18
N LEU A 66 13.90 -3.33 0.87
CA LEU A 66 13.82 -1.92 0.49
C LEU A 66 13.21 -1.10 1.63
N GLN A 67 13.09 0.19 1.43
CA GLN A 67 12.51 1.11 2.39
C GLN A 67 11.39 1.92 1.73
N VAL A 68 10.52 2.52 2.53
CA VAL A 68 9.47 3.40 2.02
C VAL A 68 10.07 4.51 1.15
N ALA A 69 11.27 5.00 1.49
CA ALA A 69 11.98 6.01 0.71
C ALA A 69 12.27 5.56 -0.73
N ASN A 70 12.24 4.26 -1.01
CA ASN A 70 12.47 3.71 -2.35
C ASN A 70 11.20 3.63 -3.19
N ILE A 71 10.03 3.93 -2.63
CA ILE A 71 8.77 3.92 -3.38
C ILE A 71 8.77 5.09 -4.35
N VAL A 72 8.55 4.81 -5.64
CA VAL A 72 8.57 5.83 -6.69
C VAL A 72 7.18 6.08 -7.27
N LYS A 73 6.25 5.16 -7.09
CA LYS A 73 4.89 5.29 -7.62
C LYS A 73 3.90 4.57 -6.71
N THR A 74 2.77 5.22 -6.45
CA THR A 74 1.62 4.56 -5.85
C THR A 74 0.40 4.78 -6.72
N THR A 75 -0.54 3.84 -6.65
CA THR A 75 -1.89 4.01 -7.17
C THR A 75 -2.85 3.82 -6.00
N VAL A 76 -3.71 4.81 -5.80
CA VAL A 76 -4.66 4.82 -4.68
C VAL A 76 -6.05 4.70 -5.27
N PHE A 77 -6.75 3.62 -4.90
CA PHE A 77 -8.13 3.39 -5.31
C PHE A 77 -9.03 3.69 -4.12
N VAL A 78 -10.01 4.58 -4.30
CA VAL A 78 -10.90 4.96 -3.19
C VAL A 78 -12.36 4.73 -3.56
N LYS A 79 -13.16 4.42 -2.57
CA LYS A 79 -14.60 4.25 -2.75
C LYS A 79 -15.29 5.61 -2.91
N ASP A 80 -14.76 6.66 -2.28
CA ASP A 80 -15.37 7.99 -2.25
C ASP A 80 -14.30 9.08 -2.29
N LEU A 81 -14.21 9.82 -3.39
CA LEU A 81 -13.25 10.93 -3.53
C LEU A 81 -13.55 12.11 -2.59
N ASN A 82 -14.71 12.14 -1.95
CA ASN A 82 -14.95 13.13 -0.90
C ASN A 82 -14.01 12.96 0.30
N ASP A 83 -13.41 11.79 0.44
CA ASP A 83 -12.41 11.51 1.48
C ASP A 83 -11.01 12.01 1.11
N PHE A 84 -10.85 12.64 -0.04
CA PHE A 84 -9.55 12.97 -0.63
C PHE A 84 -8.68 13.80 0.32
N ALA A 85 -9.24 14.85 0.92
CA ALA A 85 -8.48 15.72 1.82
C ALA A 85 -7.99 14.96 3.06
N ALA A 86 -8.85 14.13 3.65
CA ALA A 86 -8.52 13.36 4.86
C ALA A 86 -7.44 12.30 4.57
N LEU A 87 -7.58 11.58 3.46
CA LEU A 87 -6.59 10.58 3.10
C LEU A 87 -5.26 11.21 2.69
N ASN A 88 -5.28 12.38 2.05
CA ASN A 88 -4.06 13.09 1.67
C ASN A 88 -3.25 13.49 2.90
N ALA A 89 -3.90 13.96 3.96
CA ALA A 89 -3.21 14.34 5.18
C ALA A 89 -2.49 13.14 5.81
N GLU A 90 -3.14 11.98 5.84
CA GLU A 90 -2.55 10.76 6.39
C GLU A 90 -1.45 10.21 5.47
N TYR A 91 -1.66 10.27 4.17
CA TYR A 91 -0.67 9.87 3.15
C TYR A 91 0.61 10.71 3.31
N GLU A 92 0.46 12.03 3.41
CA GLU A 92 1.60 12.92 3.60
C GLU A 92 2.35 12.59 4.89
N ARG A 93 1.63 12.40 5.99
CA ARG A 93 2.22 12.08 7.29
C ARG A 93 3.04 10.78 7.21
N PHE A 94 2.47 9.75 6.56
CA PHE A 94 3.15 8.47 6.43
C PHE A 94 4.50 8.58 5.71
N PHE A 95 4.53 9.27 4.56
CA PHE A 95 5.77 9.39 3.80
C PHE A 95 6.80 10.24 4.51
N LYS A 96 6.38 11.27 5.21
CA LYS A 96 7.29 12.10 6.01
C LYS A 96 7.88 11.33 7.20
N GLU A 97 7.05 10.57 7.90
CA GLU A 97 7.51 9.74 9.03
C GLU A 97 8.52 8.69 8.57
N ASN A 98 8.41 8.22 7.36
CA ASN A 98 9.28 7.17 6.82
C ASN A 98 10.44 7.74 6.00
N ASN A 99 10.74 9.02 6.15
CA ASN A 99 11.91 9.67 5.58
C ASN A 99 11.97 9.64 4.06
N HIS A 100 10.83 9.66 3.39
CA HIS A 100 10.81 9.76 1.94
C HIS A 100 11.38 11.13 1.54
N PRO A 101 12.30 11.20 0.56
CA PRO A 101 12.94 12.47 0.19
C PRO A 101 11.98 13.51 -0.38
N SER A 102 10.87 13.07 -0.96
CA SER A 102 9.79 13.94 -1.42
C SER A 102 8.48 13.16 -1.28
N PHE A 103 7.85 12.81 -2.37
CA PHE A 103 6.69 11.92 -2.42
C PHE A 103 6.81 11.08 -3.69
N PRO A 104 6.25 9.86 -3.71
CA PRO A 104 6.19 9.11 -4.98
C PRO A 104 5.23 9.81 -5.95
N ALA A 105 5.39 9.51 -7.23
CA ALA A 105 4.34 9.83 -8.20
C ALA A 105 3.08 9.08 -7.79
N ARG A 106 1.90 9.64 -8.05
CA ARG A 106 0.64 9.03 -7.61
C ARG A 106 -0.48 9.25 -8.60
N SER A 107 -1.33 8.23 -8.75
CA SER A 107 -2.66 8.37 -9.31
C SER A 107 -3.66 8.02 -8.22
N CYS A 108 -4.76 8.77 -8.13
CA CYS A 108 -5.83 8.50 -7.17
C CYS A 108 -7.16 8.55 -7.89
N VAL A 109 -7.91 7.45 -7.85
CA VAL A 109 -9.17 7.32 -8.59
C VAL A 109 -10.27 6.77 -7.70
N GLU A 110 -11.50 7.21 -7.97
CA GLU A 110 -12.68 6.62 -7.33
C GLU A 110 -13.10 5.40 -8.13
N VAL A 111 -13.45 4.33 -7.42
CA VAL A 111 -13.88 3.07 -8.02
C VAL A 111 -15.26 2.68 -7.51
N ALA A 112 -15.95 1.84 -8.28
CA ALA A 112 -17.30 1.43 -7.94
C ALA A 112 -17.33 0.59 -6.66
N ARG A 113 -16.32 -0.26 -6.44
CA ARG A 113 -16.28 -1.17 -5.31
C ARG A 113 -14.88 -1.73 -5.11
N LEU A 114 -14.52 -2.03 -3.88
CA LEU A 114 -13.24 -2.66 -3.53
C LEU A 114 -13.49 -3.98 -2.81
N PRO A 115 -12.50 -4.90 -2.81
CA PRO A 115 -12.63 -6.16 -2.08
C PRO A 115 -12.98 -5.92 -0.62
N LYS A 116 -13.83 -6.75 -0.06
CA LYS A 116 -14.32 -6.66 1.32
C LYS A 116 -15.01 -5.32 1.63
N ASP A 117 -15.46 -4.60 0.59
CA ASP A 117 -16.16 -3.32 0.72
C ASP A 117 -15.39 -2.27 1.51
N VAL A 118 -14.06 -2.31 1.43
CA VAL A 118 -13.21 -1.32 2.08
C VAL A 118 -13.29 0.02 1.35
N GLY A 119 -12.81 1.10 2.00
CA GLY A 119 -12.84 2.44 1.44
C GLY A 119 -11.61 2.80 0.63
N ILE A 120 -10.54 2.03 0.70
CA ILE A 120 -9.28 2.35 0.03
C ILE A 120 -8.48 1.08 -0.27
N GLU A 121 -7.68 1.16 -1.34
CA GLU A 121 -6.70 0.13 -1.69
C GLU A 121 -5.50 0.84 -2.31
N ILE A 122 -4.29 0.44 -1.94
CA ILE A 122 -3.06 1.08 -2.41
C ILE A 122 -2.08 0.03 -2.92
N GLU A 123 -1.52 0.29 -4.10
CA GLU A 123 -0.40 -0.50 -4.62
C GLU A 123 0.80 0.42 -4.84
N ALA A 124 1.99 -0.17 -4.95
CA ALA A 124 3.21 0.62 -5.05
C ALA A 124 4.25 -0.03 -5.96
N ILE A 125 5.11 0.82 -6.50
CA ILE A 125 6.33 0.41 -7.20
C ILE A 125 7.49 1.04 -6.43
N ALA A 126 8.49 0.21 -6.09
CA ALA A 126 9.70 0.67 -5.42
C ALA A 126 10.92 0.25 -6.24
N VAL A 127 11.98 1.05 -6.21
CA VAL A 127 13.19 0.74 -6.95
C VAL A 127 14.38 0.72 -6.00
N LYS A 128 15.34 -0.14 -6.32
CA LYS A 128 16.60 -0.20 -5.57
C LYS A 128 17.44 1.03 -5.90
N ALA A 129 18.02 1.59 -4.86
CA ALA A 129 18.91 2.74 -5.03
C ALA A 129 20.24 2.34 -5.65
#